data_37605967d34b80f6ef95df5f73ccd6a3
#
_entry.id   37605967d34b80f6ef95df5f73ccd6a3
#
_cell.length_a   1.000
_cell.length_b   1.000
_cell.length_c   1.000
_cell.angle_alpha   90.00
_cell.angle_beta   90.00
_cell.angle_gamma   90.00
#
_symmetry.space_group_name_H-M   'P 1'
#
loop_
_entity.id
_entity.type
_entity.pdbx_description
1 polymer ?
#
loop_
_entity_poly.entity_id
_entity_poly.type
_entity_poly.pdbx_seq_one_letter_code
_entity_poly.pdbx_strand_id
1 'polypeptide(L)' 'MIRKNPTGHLPVIDQSAYIDQTAIICGKVIIEANVFVGPYAVIRADEVDEN' A
#
# COMPACT_ATOMS: atom_id res chain seq x y z
N MET A 1 1.35 0.06 -8.09
CA MET A 1 0.56 1.32 -8.09
C MET A 1 0.16 1.68 -6.67
N ILE A 2 0.39 2.90 -6.31
CA ILE A 2 0.04 3.41 -4.98
C ILE A 2 -1.29 4.14 -5.13
N ARG A 3 -2.29 3.75 -4.36
CA ARG A 3 -3.64 4.27 -4.55
C ARG A 3 -4.27 4.72 -3.24
N LYS A 4 -5.09 5.76 -3.35
CA LYS A 4 -5.92 6.25 -2.27
C LYS A 4 -7.14 5.34 -2.12
N ASN A 5 -7.57 5.12 -0.87
CA ASN A 5 -8.83 4.40 -0.66
C ASN A 5 -10.02 5.36 -0.72
N PRO A 6 -11.26 4.84 -0.63
CA PRO A 6 -12.43 5.73 -0.70
C PRO A 6 -12.49 6.81 0.36
N THR A 7 -11.84 6.61 1.50
CA THR A 7 -11.83 7.62 2.56
C THR A 7 -10.65 8.57 2.46
N GLY A 8 -9.85 8.48 1.40
CA GLY A 8 -8.80 9.45 1.13
C GLY A 8 -7.45 9.14 1.72
N HIS A 9 -7.25 7.95 2.27
CA HIS A 9 -5.96 7.57 2.83
C HIS A 9 -5.03 7.05 1.75
N LEU A 10 -3.77 7.46 1.83
CA LEU A 10 -2.70 6.96 0.97
C LEU A 10 -1.75 6.11 1.79
N PRO A 11 -1.12 5.10 1.17
CA PRO A 11 -0.07 4.35 1.85
C PRO A 11 1.09 5.24 2.24
N VAL A 12 1.69 4.93 3.38
CA VAL A 12 2.93 5.55 3.83
C VAL A 12 4.03 4.52 3.64
N ILE A 13 4.99 4.83 2.77
CA ILE A 13 6.02 3.87 2.37
C ILE A 13 7.38 4.44 2.71
N ASP A 14 8.15 3.69 3.51
CA ASP A 14 9.50 4.11 3.84
C ASP A 14 10.36 4.17 2.59
N GLN A 15 11.24 5.16 2.52
CA GLN A 15 12.04 5.35 1.31
C GLN A 15 13.00 4.20 1.05
N SER A 16 13.33 3.39 2.04
CA SER A 16 14.20 2.24 1.87
C SER A 16 13.45 0.98 1.43
N ALA A 17 12.12 1.02 1.41
CA ALA A 17 11.35 -0.12 0.94
C ALA A 17 11.38 -0.21 -0.57
N TYR A 18 11.37 -1.43 -1.09
CA TYR A 18 11.25 -1.64 -2.53
C TYR A 18 9.83 -2.09 -2.86
N ILE A 19 9.21 -1.38 -3.79
CA ILE A 19 7.87 -1.71 -4.26
C ILE A 19 7.99 -1.96 -5.76
N ASP A 20 7.69 -3.19 -6.18
CA ASP A 20 7.72 -3.50 -7.60
C ASP A 20 6.67 -2.68 -8.33
N GLN A 21 6.99 -2.26 -9.56
CA GLN A 21 6.09 -1.37 -10.29
C GLN A 21 4.77 -2.04 -10.64
N THR A 22 4.69 -3.37 -10.59
CA THR A 22 3.44 -4.09 -10.84
C THR A 22 2.63 -4.29 -9.56
N ALA A 23 3.16 -3.95 -8.40
CA ALA A 23 2.44 -4.11 -7.14
C ALA A 23 1.37 -3.03 -6.98
N ILE A 24 0.32 -3.37 -6.27
CA ILE A 24 -0.74 -2.42 -5.95
C ILE A 24 -0.83 -2.29 -4.44
N ILE A 25 -0.68 -1.07 -3.93
CA ILE A 25 -0.80 -0.79 -2.51
C ILE A 25 -1.85 0.30 -2.36
N CYS A 26 -2.90 0.01 -1.63
CA CYS A 26 -4.07 0.87 -1.61
C CYS A 26 -4.53 1.12 -0.18
N GLY A 27 -4.68 2.38 0.16
CA GLY A 27 -5.33 2.77 1.39
C GLY A 27 -4.37 2.96 2.55
N LYS A 28 -4.88 2.82 3.76
CA LYS A 28 -4.14 3.14 4.98
C LYS A 28 -3.20 1.99 5.34
N VAL A 29 -2.11 1.91 4.62
CA VAL A 29 -1.08 0.88 4.75
C VAL A 29 0.23 1.56 5.10
N ILE A 30 1.00 0.96 6.00
CA ILE A 30 2.34 1.44 6.33
C ILE A 30 3.33 0.36 5.91
N ILE A 31 4.22 0.72 5.00
CA ILE A 31 5.31 -0.16 4.57
C ILE A 31 6.58 0.35 5.22
N GLU A 32 7.15 -0.44 6.08
CA GLU A 32 8.28 -0.03 6.90
C GLU A 32 9.60 -0.19 6.14
N ALA A 33 10.67 0.21 6.82
CA ALA A 33 12.01 0.20 6.23
C ALA A 33 12.42 -1.19 5.78
N ASN A 34 13.10 -1.25 4.65
CA ASN A 34 13.71 -2.48 4.11
C ASN A 34 12.71 -3.57 3.74
N VAL A 35 11.44 -3.23 3.62
CA VAL A 35 10.42 -4.18 3.16
C VAL A 35 10.51 -4.32 1.65
N PHE A 36 10.37 -5.54 1.17
CA PHE A 36 10.33 -5.83 -0.27
C PHE A 36 8.92 -6.28 -0.64
N VAL A 37 8.31 -5.54 -1.57
CA VAL A 37 6.99 -5.91 -2.12
C VAL A 37 7.21 -6.31 -3.57
N GLY A 38 7.02 -7.59 -3.85
CA GLY A 38 7.35 -8.17 -5.14
C GLY A 38 6.32 -7.93 -6.22
N PRO A 39 6.59 -8.51 -7.41
CA PRO A 39 5.70 -8.28 -8.55
C PRO A 39 4.30 -8.83 -8.30
N TYR A 40 3.33 -8.09 -8.79
CA TYR A 40 1.90 -8.43 -8.72
C TYR A 40 1.35 -8.58 -7.30
N ALA A 41 2.08 -8.12 -6.30
CA ALA A 41 1.57 -8.13 -4.94
C ALA A 41 0.42 -7.12 -4.82
N VAL A 42 -0.57 -7.47 -4.01
CA VAL A 42 -1.69 -6.57 -3.75
C VAL A 42 -1.85 -6.45 -2.25
N ILE A 43 -1.69 -5.24 -1.74
CA ILE A 43 -1.86 -4.93 -0.33
C ILE A 43 -2.96 -3.88 -0.23
N ARG A 44 -4.06 -4.24 0.40
CA ARG A 44 -5.23 -3.37 0.40
C ARG A 44 -5.68 -3.06 1.81
N ALA A 45 -5.95 -1.78 2.04
CA ALA A 45 -6.65 -1.32 3.22
C ALA A 45 -7.68 -0.30 2.76
N ASP A 46 -8.47 -0.71 1.77
CA ASP A 46 -9.41 0.17 1.11
C ASP A 46 -10.86 -0.18 1.42
N GLU A 47 -11.08 -1.21 2.22
CA GLU A 47 -12.43 -1.58 2.60
C GLU A 47 -12.94 -0.65 3.68
N VAL A 48 -14.22 -0.37 3.62
CA VAL A 48 -14.87 0.43 4.64
C VAL A 48 -15.32 -0.49 5.75
N ASP A 49 -14.85 -0.20 6.97
CA ASP A 49 -15.28 -0.95 8.14
C ASP A 49 -16.55 -0.31 8.67
N GLU A 50 -17.61 -1.07 8.69
CA GLU A 50 -18.91 -0.56 9.08
C GLU A 50 -19.26 -0.81 10.53
N ASN A 51 -18.40 -1.40 11.27
CA ASN A 51 -18.66 -1.68 12.69
C ASN A 51 -18.45 -0.47 13.56
#